data_5c135f0b8d481b0fa283923f53548d9d
#
_entry.id   5c135f0b8d481b0fa283923f53548d9d
#
_cell.length_a   1.000
_cell.length_b   1.000
_cell.length_c   1.000
_cell.angle_alpha   90.00
_cell.angle_beta   90.00
_cell.angle_gamma   90.00
#
_symmetry.space_group_name_H-M   'P 1'
#
loop_
_entity.id
_entity.type
_entity.pdbx_description
1 polymer ?
#
loop_
_entity_poly.entity_id
_entity_poly.type
_entity_poly.pdbx_seq_one_letter_code
_entity_poly.pdbx_strand_id
1 'polypeptide(L)'
;MDALARDRKAWIVVGMMFAFMLINFADKAIIGLAAVPIMTELQLTNTEFGKLGSAFFLLFSVSAVLVGFLVNRVKTKWVLAISALIWALTQLPMMFTVSFGTLLASRVVLGAGEGPAYPVALHAVYKWFANGRRTVPTSLVSIGAAVGTGVAAPALTWIIINFGWHAAFGVLAIVGFFWVAVWTFVGEEGPLSETASDAGGAGLSRVPYWRLLTSRSAIGVLIAGFSAYWALTLAIVWLPAYLTKGAGFSASAVGWIVALPSLTQIILSPSMGAFSQRLLARGHSSRNARGLLGGACVAFAGLAMIVLPLATSGPLEILLVMAAFASGSVIYTLGPALIGEISPVAQRGAMLGISNAFYTLAGLLAPFVMGMLVDVGANPRAGFATGFELAGLLIAAGGLAAMLLIDPKADLERFNAVASSPERALETAVS
;
A
#
# COMPACT_ATOMS: atom_id res chain seq x y z
N MET A 1 -12.95 7.78 -35.28
CA MET A 1 -11.71 7.16 -34.75
C MET A 1 -11.93 5.67 -34.70
N ASP A 2 -11.18 4.88 -35.49
CA ASP A 2 -11.37 3.44 -35.62
C ASP A 2 -11.30 2.74 -34.25
N ALA A 3 -12.12 1.71 -34.03
CA ALA A 3 -12.15 0.93 -32.80
C ALA A 3 -10.76 0.38 -32.42
N LEU A 4 -9.97 -0.04 -33.42
CA LEU A 4 -8.59 -0.49 -33.26
C LEU A 4 -7.64 0.60 -32.75
N ALA A 5 -7.77 1.84 -33.24
CA ALA A 5 -6.97 2.96 -32.78
C ALA A 5 -7.30 3.34 -31.33
N ARG A 6 -8.57 3.25 -30.95
CA ARG A 6 -9.03 3.45 -29.56
C ARG A 6 -8.50 2.38 -28.62
N ASP A 7 -8.57 1.12 -29.00
CA ASP A 7 -8.03 0.00 -28.18
C ASP A 7 -6.51 0.15 -28.01
N ARG A 8 -5.77 0.52 -29.06
CA ARG A 8 -4.31 0.78 -28.97
C ARG A 8 -3.99 1.89 -27.96
N LYS A 9 -4.71 3.02 -28.01
CA LYS A 9 -4.52 4.13 -27.05
C LYS A 9 -4.83 3.70 -25.62
N ALA A 10 -5.90 2.94 -25.39
CA ALA A 10 -6.25 2.41 -24.10
C ALA A 10 -5.12 1.56 -23.48
N TRP A 11 -4.49 0.69 -24.27
CA TRP A 11 -3.37 -0.13 -23.81
C TRP A 11 -2.07 0.64 -23.63
N ILE A 12 -1.84 1.72 -24.40
CA ILE A 12 -0.72 2.67 -24.15
C ILE A 12 -0.91 3.31 -22.76
N VAL A 13 -2.12 3.78 -22.45
CA VAL A 13 -2.41 4.35 -21.12
C VAL A 13 -2.18 3.31 -20.00
N VAL A 14 -2.59 2.05 -20.19
CA VAL A 14 -2.30 0.98 -19.21
C VAL A 14 -0.80 0.77 -19.03
N GLY A 15 -0.04 0.73 -20.11
CA GLY A 15 1.43 0.63 -20.05
C GLY A 15 2.08 1.80 -19.32
N MET A 16 1.59 3.03 -19.56
CA MET A 16 2.05 4.22 -18.84
C MET A 16 1.69 4.18 -17.36
N MET A 17 0.50 3.66 -16.99
CA MET A 17 0.11 3.50 -15.57
C MET A 17 0.90 2.38 -14.88
N PHE A 18 1.23 1.30 -15.60
CA PHE A 18 2.15 0.28 -15.10
C PHE A 18 3.52 0.89 -14.78
N ALA A 19 4.11 1.64 -15.72
CA ALA A 19 5.39 2.33 -15.52
C ALA A 19 5.32 3.37 -14.38
N PHE A 20 4.21 4.11 -14.28
CA PHE A 20 3.95 5.06 -13.20
C PHE A 20 3.97 4.40 -11.83
N MET A 21 3.30 3.24 -11.68
CA MET A 21 3.30 2.50 -10.42
C MET A 21 4.65 1.86 -10.12
N LEU A 22 5.39 1.43 -11.16
CA LEU A 22 6.75 0.92 -11.01
C LEU A 22 7.67 1.99 -10.43
N ILE A 23 7.67 3.21 -10.99
CA ILE A 23 8.46 4.35 -10.51
C ILE A 23 8.04 4.70 -9.07
N ASN A 24 6.73 4.82 -8.81
CA ASN A 24 6.19 5.14 -7.49
C ASN A 24 6.72 4.21 -6.40
N PHE A 25 6.80 2.92 -6.66
CA PHE A 25 7.28 1.94 -5.67
C PHE A 25 8.81 1.86 -5.62
N ALA A 26 9.52 2.17 -6.70
CA ALA A 26 10.96 2.37 -6.67
C ALA A 26 11.36 3.58 -5.80
N ASP A 27 10.62 4.69 -5.90
CA ASP A 27 10.81 5.90 -5.07
C ASP A 27 10.55 5.64 -3.58
N LYS A 28 9.63 4.73 -3.25
CA LYS A 28 9.42 4.28 -1.86
C LYS A 28 10.56 3.42 -1.36
N ALA A 29 11.07 2.52 -2.20
CA ALA A 29 12.08 1.55 -1.79
C ALA A 29 13.46 2.17 -1.57
N ILE A 30 13.83 3.23 -2.31
CA ILE A 30 15.18 3.79 -2.29
C ILE A 30 15.63 4.24 -0.89
N ILE A 31 14.72 4.81 -0.07
CA ILE A 31 15.10 5.32 1.26
C ILE A 31 15.60 4.20 2.16
N GLY A 32 14.96 3.02 2.12
CA GLY A 32 15.41 1.85 2.89
C GLY A 32 16.70 1.24 2.34
N LEU A 33 16.83 1.14 1.00
CA LEU A 33 18.04 0.62 0.36
C LEU A 33 19.27 1.50 0.63
N ALA A 34 19.07 2.82 0.68
CA ALA A 34 20.08 3.79 0.99
C ALA A 34 20.23 4.10 2.50
N ALA A 35 19.50 3.39 3.39
CA ALA A 35 19.46 3.69 4.82
C ALA A 35 20.85 3.78 5.47
N VAL A 36 21.69 2.77 5.25
CA VAL A 36 23.02 2.70 5.87
C VAL A 36 23.94 3.84 5.38
N PRO A 37 24.13 4.07 4.07
CA PRO A 37 24.96 5.19 3.60
C PRO A 37 24.41 6.56 3.99
N ILE A 38 23.08 6.79 3.96
CA ILE A 38 22.48 8.05 4.41
C ILE A 38 22.77 8.31 5.90
N MET A 39 22.51 7.31 6.76
CA MET A 39 22.78 7.46 8.20
C MET A 39 24.26 7.70 8.48
N THR A 40 25.16 7.05 7.73
CA THR A 40 26.61 7.22 7.91
C THR A 40 27.06 8.60 7.46
N GLU A 41 26.63 9.08 6.31
CA GLU A 41 27.05 10.37 5.77
C GLU A 41 26.50 11.56 6.57
N LEU A 42 25.21 11.51 6.94
CA LEU A 42 24.55 12.57 7.70
C LEU A 42 24.68 12.42 9.21
N GLN A 43 25.40 11.40 9.70
CA GLN A 43 25.60 11.07 11.12
C GLN A 43 24.27 10.97 11.89
N LEU A 44 23.25 10.34 11.27
CA LEU A 44 21.92 10.20 11.84
C LEU A 44 21.84 9.03 12.82
N THR A 45 21.11 9.24 13.90
CA THR A 45 20.60 8.16 14.76
C THR A 45 19.55 7.33 14.03
N ASN A 46 19.27 6.13 14.53
CA ASN A 46 18.19 5.31 13.94
C ASN A 46 16.82 5.97 14.15
N THR A 47 16.62 6.66 15.28
CA THR A 47 15.39 7.44 15.53
C THR A 47 15.21 8.54 14.49
N GLU A 48 16.25 9.29 14.15
CA GLU A 48 16.17 10.33 13.12
C GLU A 48 15.89 9.73 11.74
N PHE A 49 16.53 8.64 11.39
CA PHE A 49 16.22 7.92 10.15
C PHE A 49 14.77 7.39 10.14
N GLY A 50 14.27 6.86 11.25
CA GLY A 50 12.88 6.46 11.42
C GLY A 50 11.90 7.62 11.17
N LYS A 51 12.23 8.86 11.63
CA LYS A 51 11.45 10.07 11.33
C LYS A 51 11.38 10.35 9.83
N LEU A 52 12.45 10.12 9.06
CA LEU A 52 12.44 10.28 7.59
C LEU A 52 11.47 9.30 6.93
N GLY A 53 11.45 8.04 7.37
CA GLY A 53 10.51 7.04 6.89
C GLY A 53 9.06 7.42 7.21
N SER A 54 8.81 7.87 8.44
CA SER A 54 7.48 8.30 8.92
C SER A 54 6.99 9.58 8.24
N ALA A 55 7.89 10.55 8.00
CA ALA A 55 7.56 11.84 7.40
C ALA A 55 6.91 11.71 6.01
N PHE A 56 7.28 10.69 5.26
CA PHE A 56 6.64 10.37 3.98
C PHE A 56 5.12 10.17 4.13
N PHE A 57 4.68 9.51 5.19
CA PHE A 57 3.26 9.21 5.40
C PHE A 57 2.45 10.36 5.99
N LEU A 58 3.10 11.45 6.45
CA LEU A 58 2.44 12.58 7.09
C LEU A 58 1.36 13.21 6.19
N LEU A 59 1.70 13.50 4.94
CA LEU A 59 0.76 14.07 3.97
C LEU A 59 0.21 13.07 2.97
N PHE A 60 0.68 11.82 2.97
CA PHE A 60 0.28 10.78 2.03
C PHE A 60 -1.24 10.53 2.07
N SER A 61 -1.81 10.30 3.24
CA SER A 61 -3.24 10.02 3.40
C SER A 61 -4.10 11.27 3.13
N VAL A 62 -3.63 12.42 3.58
CA VAL A 62 -4.33 13.70 3.40
C VAL A 62 -4.45 14.03 1.91
N SER A 63 -3.32 13.93 1.18
CA SER A 63 -3.30 14.20 -0.27
C SER A 63 -4.14 13.19 -1.07
N ALA A 64 -4.12 11.91 -0.68
CA ALA A 64 -4.96 10.89 -1.32
C ALA A 64 -6.45 11.27 -1.27
N VAL A 65 -6.92 11.74 -0.11
CA VAL A 65 -8.31 12.17 0.08
C VAL A 65 -8.59 13.44 -0.72
N LEU A 66 -7.77 14.49 -0.57
CA LEU A 66 -7.98 15.79 -1.23
C LEU A 66 -7.97 15.65 -2.76
N VAL A 67 -6.98 14.94 -3.30
CA VAL A 67 -6.88 14.73 -4.75
C VAL A 67 -7.97 13.79 -5.26
N GLY A 68 -8.44 12.84 -4.44
CA GLY A 68 -9.60 12.00 -4.76
C GLY A 68 -10.87 12.81 -5.05
N PHE A 69 -11.10 13.92 -4.34
CA PHE A 69 -12.18 14.86 -4.67
C PHE A 69 -11.88 15.72 -5.90
N LEU A 70 -10.62 16.10 -6.09
CA LEU A 70 -10.19 16.96 -7.18
C LEU A 70 -10.25 16.25 -8.55
N VAL A 71 -9.90 14.95 -8.59
CA VAL A 71 -9.80 14.18 -9.84
C VAL A 71 -11.10 14.07 -10.63
N ASN A 72 -12.24 14.24 -9.97
CA ASN A 72 -13.55 14.29 -10.62
C ASN A 72 -13.83 15.63 -11.33
N ARG A 73 -13.05 16.68 -11.04
CA ARG A 73 -13.22 18.04 -11.56
C ARG A 73 -12.15 18.47 -12.54
N VAL A 74 -10.99 17.78 -12.55
CA VAL A 74 -9.85 18.09 -13.41
C VAL A 74 -9.47 16.88 -14.26
N LYS A 75 -8.80 17.15 -15.39
CA LYS A 75 -8.31 16.07 -16.26
C LYS A 75 -7.29 15.22 -15.52
N THR A 76 -7.52 13.91 -15.47
CA THR A 76 -6.66 12.92 -14.82
C THR A 76 -5.22 12.97 -15.34
N LYS A 77 -5.05 13.28 -16.65
CA LYS A 77 -3.76 13.49 -17.30
C LYS A 77 -2.86 14.45 -16.52
N TRP A 78 -3.38 15.60 -16.12
CA TRP A 78 -2.59 16.63 -15.43
C TRP A 78 -2.33 16.27 -13.96
N VAL A 79 -3.27 15.61 -13.30
CA VAL A 79 -3.05 15.13 -11.92
C VAL A 79 -1.88 14.15 -11.88
N LEU A 80 -1.84 13.19 -12.80
CA LEU A 80 -0.74 12.21 -12.90
C LEU A 80 0.59 12.89 -13.28
N ALA A 81 0.57 13.83 -14.25
CA ALA A 81 1.76 14.57 -14.64
C ALA A 81 2.37 15.38 -13.48
N ILE A 82 1.51 16.10 -12.72
CA ILE A 82 1.94 16.90 -11.56
C ILE A 82 2.47 15.98 -10.45
N SER A 83 1.80 14.86 -10.17
CA SER A 83 2.27 13.89 -9.19
C SER A 83 3.68 13.38 -9.53
N ALA A 84 3.89 12.88 -10.75
CA ALA A 84 5.20 12.40 -11.18
C ALA A 84 6.26 13.50 -11.23
N LEU A 85 5.87 14.74 -11.59
CA LEU A 85 6.76 15.89 -11.55
C LEU A 85 7.22 16.21 -10.12
N ILE A 86 6.29 16.17 -9.15
CA ILE A 86 6.63 16.34 -7.73
C ILE A 86 7.63 15.26 -7.30
N TRP A 87 7.43 14.00 -7.70
CA TRP A 87 8.38 12.92 -7.36
C TRP A 87 9.77 13.22 -7.92
N ALA A 88 9.87 13.52 -9.22
CA ALA A 88 11.13 13.83 -9.86
C ALA A 88 11.83 15.03 -9.22
N LEU A 89 11.10 16.12 -8.92
CA LEU A 89 11.64 17.31 -8.29
C LEU A 89 12.13 17.07 -6.86
N THR A 90 11.44 16.23 -6.08
CA THR A 90 11.86 15.91 -4.71
C THR A 90 13.10 15.02 -4.64
N GLN A 91 13.43 14.29 -5.72
CA GLN A 91 14.67 13.51 -5.81
C GLN A 91 15.89 14.37 -6.19
N LEU A 92 15.71 15.50 -6.88
CA LEU A 92 16.82 16.33 -7.36
C LEU A 92 17.78 16.82 -6.25
N PRO A 93 17.29 17.37 -5.11
CA PRO A 93 18.20 17.80 -4.05
C PRO A 93 19.08 16.69 -3.52
N MET A 94 18.60 15.43 -3.58
CA MET A 94 19.32 14.25 -3.07
C MET A 94 20.51 13.85 -3.95
N MET A 95 20.66 14.43 -5.14
CA MET A 95 21.84 14.25 -5.99
C MET A 95 23.10 14.94 -5.44
N PHE A 96 22.92 15.85 -4.47
CA PHE A 96 23.98 16.67 -3.90
C PHE A 96 24.07 16.44 -2.39
N THR A 97 25.06 17.00 -1.76
CA THR A 97 25.14 17.00 -0.29
C THR A 97 23.93 17.71 0.31
N VAL A 98 23.18 17.03 1.17
CA VAL A 98 21.94 17.55 1.75
C VAL A 98 21.99 17.53 3.27
N SER A 99 21.17 18.39 3.89
CA SER A 99 20.94 18.36 5.33
C SER A 99 19.78 17.38 5.67
N PHE A 100 19.73 16.97 6.94
CA PHE A 100 18.57 16.22 7.47
C PHE A 100 17.24 16.94 7.19
N GLY A 101 17.19 18.29 7.38
CA GLY A 101 15.99 19.08 7.13
C GLY A 101 15.54 19.04 5.67
N THR A 102 16.47 19.10 4.73
CA THR A 102 16.17 19.01 3.29
C THR A 102 15.61 17.63 2.94
N LEU A 103 16.23 16.57 3.46
CA LEU A 103 15.77 15.20 3.24
C LEU A 103 14.39 14.98 3.84
N LEU A 104 14.15 15.49 5.07
CA LEU A 104 12.84 15.41 5.74
C LEU A 104 11.75 16.14 4.94
N ALA A 105 12.01 17.36 4.51
CA ALA A 105 11.06 18.15 3.71
C ALA A 105 10.75 17.45 2.38
N SER A 106 11.77 16.92 1.69
CA SER A 106 11.58 16.12 0.48
C SER A 106 10.69 14.91 0.72
N ARG A 107 10.85 14.19 1.83
CA ARG A 107 10.01 13.02 2.16
C ARG A 107 8.55 13.40 2.38
N VAL A 108 8.28 14.51 3.07
CA VAL A 108 6.91 15.02 3.28
C VAL A 108 6.25 15.41 1.95
N VAL A 109 6.96 16.16 1.09
CA VAL A 109 6.45 16.61 -0.21
C VAL A 109 6.26 15.42 -1.16
N LEU A 110 7.21 14.48 -1.16
CA LEU A 110 7.09 13.24 -1.94
C LEU A 110 5.84 12.46 -1.53
N GLY A 111 5.60 12.30 -0.21
CA GLY A 111 4.41 11.64 0.31
C GLY A 111 3.12 12.31 -0.16
N ALA A 112 3.07 13.64 -0.16
CA ALA A 112 1.93 14.39 -0.69
C ALA A 112 1.70 14.12 -2.20
N GLY A 113 2.77 14.01 -2.99
CA GLY A 113 2.68 13.70 -4.41
C GLY A 113 2.30 12.23 -4.71
N GLU A 114 2.63 11.31 -3.80
CA GLU A 114 2.42 9.87 -4.01
C GLU A 114 1.10 9.33 -3.46
N GLY A 115 0.50 10.01 -2.46
CA GLY A 115 -0.75 9.54 -1.86
C GLY A 115 -1.87 9.25 -2.85
N PRO A 116 -2.15 10.10 -3.84
CA PRO A 116 -3.20 9.87 -4.82
C PRO A 116 -2.82 8.93 -5.96
N ALA A 117 -1.56 8.48 -6.07
CA ALA A 117 -1.02 7.81 -7.25
C ALA A 117 -1.86 6.62 -7.70
N TYR A 118 -2.11 5.65 -6.83
CA TYR A 118 -2.81 4.44 -7.20
C TYR A 118 -4.29 4.67 -7.59
N PRO A 119 -5.12 5.37 -6.76
CA PRO A 119 -6.51 5.61 -7.14
C PRO A 119 -6.64 6.46 -8.41
N VAL A 120 -5.76 7.43 -8.64
CA VAL A 120 -5.80 8.25 -9.86
C VAL A 120 -5.35 7.46 -11.09
N ALA A 121 -4.34 6.59 -10.97
CA ALA A 121 -3.95 5.68 -12.05
C ALA A 121 -5.09 4.74 -12.45
N LEU A 122 -5.83 4.16 -11.48
CA LEU A 122 -7.00 3.34 -11.77
C LEU A 122 -8.13 4.16 -12.40
N HIS A 123 -8.39 5.37 -11.90
CA HIS A 123 -9.40 6.26 -12.48
C HIS A 123 -9.07 6.61 -13.95
N ALA A 124 -7.80 6.85 -14.29
CA ALA A 124 -7.37 7.05 -15.67
C ALA A 124 -7.68 5.84 -16.56
N VAL A 125 -7.39 4.63 -16.07
CA VAL A 125 -7.67 3.38 -16.80
C VAL A 125 -9.17 3.16 -16.98
N TYR A 126 -9.98 3.44 -15.96
CA TYR A 126 -11.45 3.23 -16.00
C TYR A 126 -12.16 4.13 -17.02
N LYS A 127 -11.57 5.25 -17.38
CA LYS A 127 -12.07 6.08 -18.49
C LYS A 127 -11.91 5.45 -19.88
N TRP A 128 -11.11 4.38 -20.01
CA TRP A 128 -10.89 3.67 -21.27
C TRP A 128 -11.61 2.33 -21.36
N PHE A 129 -11.88 1.68 -20.23
CA PHE A 129 -12.43 0.33 -20.16
C PHE A 129 -13.79 0.31 -19.45
N ALA A 130 -14.81 -0.26 -20.11
CA ALA A 130 -16.11 -0.51 -19.49
C ALA A 130 -15.97 -1.51 -18.32
N ASN A 131 -16.91 -1.46 -17.37
CA ASN A 131 -16.84 -2.20 -16.09
C ASN A 131 -16.49 -3.69 -16.26
N GLY A 132 -17.12 -4.40 -17.20
CA GLY A 132 -16.83 -5.82 -17.46
C GLY A 132 -15.43 -6.12 -18.02
N ARG A 133 -14.65 -5.12 -18.45
CA ARG A 133 -13.31 -5.28 -19.07
C ARG A 133 -12.19 -4.65 -18.23
N ARG A 134 -12.46 -4.15 -17.01
CA ARG A 134 -11.50 -3.44 -16.15
C ARG A 134 -10.51 -4.36 -15.42
N THR A 135 -10.82 -5.62 -15.24
CA THR A 135 -10.05 -6.55 -14.38
C THR A 135 -8.59 -6.69 -14.83
N VAL A 136 -8.34 -6.97 -16.11
CA VAL A 136 -6.99 -7.17 -16.62
C VAL A 136 -6.16 -5.88 -16.58
N PRO A 137 -6.65 -4.72 -17.07
CA PRO A 137 -5.94 -3.46 -16.94
C PRO A 137 -5.62 -3.08 -15.49
N THR A 138 -6.57 -3.24 -14.57
CA THR A 138 -6.35 -3.00 -13.12
C THR A 138 -5.25 -3.88 -12.55
N SER A 139 -5.26 -5.17 -12.89
CA SER A 139 -4.24 -6.11 -12.43
C SER A 139 -2.85 -5.73 -12.93
N LEU A 140 -2.71 -5.29 -14.18
CA LEU A 140 -1.43 -4.84 -14.72
C LEU A 140 -0.90 -3.61 -13.98
N VAL A 141 -1.74 -2.62 -13.70
CA VAL A 141 -1.35 -1.44 -12.90
C VAL A 141 -0.89 -1.86 -11.50
N SER A 142 -1.61 -2.79 -10.86
CA SER A 142 -1.26 -3.30 -9.52
C SER A 142 0.06 -4.09 -9.53
N ILE A 143 0.30 -4.90 -10.57
CA ILE A 143 1.56 -5.63 -10.75
C ILE A 143 2.74 -4.66 -10.91
N GLY A 144 2.53 -3.49 -11.54
CA GLY A 144 3.55 -2.44 -11.65
C GLY A 144 4.15 -2.04 -10.30
N ALA A 145 3.32 -1.97 -9.25
CA ALA A 145 3.78 -1.70 -7.89
C ALA A 145 4.73 -2.79 -7.34
N ALA A 146 4.35 -4.06 -7.49
CA ALA A 146 5.15 -5.18 -7.00
C ALA A 146 6.43 -5.38 -7.82
N VAL A 147 6.38 -5.17 -9.15
CA VAL A 147 7.55 -5.18 -10.04
C VAL A 147 8.47 -4.01 -9.69
N GLY A 148 7.91 -2.83 -9.34
CA GLY A 148 8.66 -1.64 -8.91
C GLY A 148 9.56 -1.96 -7.72
N THR A 149 9.04 -2.53 -6.66
CA THR A 149 9.86 -2.96 -5.51
C THR A 149 10.78 -4.12 -5.87
N GLY A 150 10.27 -5.14 -6.57
CA GLY A 150 11.02 -6.38 -6.86
C GLY A 150 12.20 -6.17 -7.83
N VAL A 151 12.03 -5.36 -8.86
CA VAL A 151 13.08 -5.09 -9.88
C VAL A 151 13.93 -3.88 -9.48
N ALA A 152 13.33 -2.86 -8.86
CA ALA A 152 14.08 -1.69 -8.47
C ALA A 152 15.07 -1.98 -7.33
N ALA A 153 14.76 -2.88 -6.39
CA ALA A 153 15.63 -3.13 -5.26
C ALA A 153 17.03 -3.61 -5.68
N PRO A 154 17.21 -4.67 -6.47
CA PRO A 154 18.55 -5.07 -6.91
C PRO A 154 19.21 -4.03 -7.83
N ALA A 155 18.47 -3.37 -8.72
CA ALA A 155 19.01 -2.36 -9.61
C ALA A 155 19.51 -1.12 -8.85
N LEU A 156 18.70 -0.57 -7.94
CA LEU A 156 19.08 0.57 -7.11
C LEU A 156 20.22 0.21 -6.15
N THR A 157 20.21 -1.01 -5.58
CA THR A 157 21.33 -1.47 -4.74
C THR A 157 22.63 -1.52 -5.52
N TRP A 158 22.60 -2.00 -6.77
CA TRP A 158 23.78 -2.00 -7.63
C TRP A 158 24.27 -0.58 -7.91
N ILE A 159 23.38 0.38 -8.17
CA ILE A 159 23.74 1.79 -8.36
C ILE A 159 24.35 2.36 -7.06
N ILE A 160 23.72 2.10 -5.91
CA ILE A 160 24.20 2.58 -4.61
C ILE A 160 25.62 2.08 -4.30
N ILE A 161 25.89 0.80 -4.58
CA ILE A 161 27.22 0.19 -4.32
C ILE A 161 28.29 0.78 -5.23
N ASN A 162 28.01 1.00 -6.52
CA ASN A 162 29.02 1.40 -7.52
C ASN A 162 29.16 2.91 -7.68
N PHE A 163 28.09 3.69 -7.43
CA PHE A 163 28.03 5.13 -7.73
C PHE A 163 27.56 5.99 -6.54
N GLY A 164 27.25 5.35 -5.42
CA GLY A 164 26.72 6.02 -4.25
C GLY A 164 25.19 6.24 -4.28
N TRP A 165 24.66 6.55 -3.10
CA TRP A 165 23.20 6.72 -2.95
C TRP A 165 22.65 7.97 -3.64
N HIS A 166 23.44 9.03 -3.76
CA HIS A 166 23.10 10.25 -4.53
C HIS A 166 22.79 9.94 -6.00
N ALA A 167 23.59 9.07 -6.63
CA ALA A 167 23.38 8.66 -8.01
C ALA A 167 22.07 7.88 -8.18
N ALA A 168 21.68 7.06 -7.21
CA ALA A 168 20.44 6.31 -7.25
C ALA A 168 19.20 7.24 -7.21
N PHE A 169 19.22 8.29 -6.39
CA PHE A 169 18.19 9.34 -6.39
C PHE A 169 18.18 10.11 -7.72
N GLY A 170 19.36 10.40 -8.29
CA GLY A 170 19.48 11.04 -9.60
C GLY A 170 18.86 10.22 -10.73
N VAL A 171 19.09 8.91 -10.74
CA VAL A 171 18.47 8.01 -11.74
C VAL A 171 16.95 8.04 -11.61
N LEU A 172 16.39 8.00 -10.40
CA LEU A 172 14.94 8.10 -10.19
C LEU A 172 14.38 9.45 -10.66
N ALA A 173 15.09 10.56 -10.39
CA ALA A 173 14.71 11.87 -10.90
C ALA A 173 14.65 11.88 -12.45
N ILE A 174 15.70 11.37 -13.13
CA ILE A 174 15.76 11.30 -14.59
C ILE A 174 14.62 10.44 -15.14
N VAL A 175 14.38 9.25 -14.56
CA VAL A 175 13.30 8.35 -14.97
C VAL A 175 11.93 9.00 -14.76
N GLY A 176 11.75 9.71 -13.65
CA GLY A 176 10.53 10.47 -13.36
C GLY A 176 10.29 11.58 -14.40
N PHE A 177 11.29 12.42 -14.69
CA PHE A 177 11.18 13.45 -15.74
C PHE A 177 10.93 12.85 -17.12
N PHE A 178 11.60 11.75 -17.47
CA PHE A 178 11.36 11.05 -18.72
C PHE A 178 9.91 10.57 -18.82
N TRP A 179 9.39 9.97 -17.75
CA TRP A 179 7.98 9.54 -17.70
C TRP A 179 7.03 10.73 -17.88
N VAL A 180 7.26 11.86 -17.20
CA VAL A 180 6.46 13.09 -17.34
C VAL A 180 6.49 13.58 -18.79
N ALA A 181 7.67 13.64 -19.39
CA ALA A 181 7.82 14.06 -20.79
C ALA A 181 7.00 13.16 -21.73
N VAL A 182 7.18 11.84 -21.65
CA VAL A 182 6.42 10.89 -22.47
C VAL A 182 4.92 11.01 -22.21
N TRP A 183 4.49 11.09 -20.93
CA TRP A 183 3.10 11.18 -20.56
C TRP A 183 2.42 12.46 -21.08
N THR A 184 3.10 13.59 -21.11
CA THR A 184 2.54 14.83 -21.68
C THR A 184 2.20 14.70 -23.17
N PHE A 185 2.92 13.88 -23.94
CA PHE A 185 2.65 13.63 -25.34
C PHE A 185 1.61 12.53 -25.57
N VAL A 186 1.70 11.39 -24.84
CA VAL A 186 0.85 10.21 -25.11
C VAL A 186 -0.37 10.12 -24.22
N GLY A 187 -0.37 10.81 -23.07
CA GLY A 187 -1.47 10.77 -22.10
C GLY A 187 -2.71 11.46 -22.67
N GLU A 188 -3.82 10.75 -22.68
CA GLU A 188 -5.12 11.25 -23.12
C GLU A 188 -6.21 10.83 -22.12
N GLU A 189 -7.30 11.64 -22.06
CA GLU A 189 -8.50 11.27 -21.32
C GLU A 189 -9.30 10.22 -22.11
N GLY A 190 -9.76 9.19 -21.42
CA GLY A 190 -10.62 8.18 -22.03
C GLY A 190 -12.01 8.74 -22.37
N PRO A 191 -12.69 8.14 -23.34
CA PRO A 191 -14.00 8.61 -23.82
C PRO A 191 -15.18 8.23 -22.90
N LEU A 192 -14.94 7.36 -21.88
CA LEU A 192 -15.98 6.95 -20.93
C LEU A 192 -16.00 7.94 -19.76
N SER A 193 -17.05 8.74 -19.67
CA SER A 193 -17.36 9.47 -18.43
C SER A 193 -17.96 8.46 -17.43
N GLU A 194 -17.46 8.43 -16.20
CA GLU A 194 -18.18 7.78 -15.11
C GLU A 194 -19.42 8.64 -14.79
N THR A 195 -20.49 8.45 -15.52
CA THR A 195 -21.79 8.94 -15.09
C THR A 195 -22.24 8.08 -13.91
N ALA A 196 -22.66 8.73 -12.84
CA ALA A 196 -23.17 8.10 -11.61
C ALA A 196 -24.40 7.18 -11.84
N SER A 197 -24.79 6.93 -13.09
CA SER A 197 -25.97 6.18 -13.48
C SER A 197 -25.80 4.64 -13.45
N ASP A 198 -24.59 4.11 -13.34
CA ASP A 198 -24.40 2.65 -13.24
C ASP A 198 -24.58 2.10 -11.80
N ALA A 199 -24.92 2.96 -10.85
CA ALA A 199 -25.28 2.60 -9.48
C ALA A 199 -26.77 2.24 -9.28
N GLY A 200 -27.50 1.99 -10.36
CA GLY A 200 -28.91 1.59 -10.35
C GLY A 200 -29.13 0.13 -9.97
N GLY A 201 -28.74 -0.25 -8.77
CA GLY A 201 -29.17 -1.49 -8.13
C GLY A 201 -29.95 -1.17 -6.87
N ALA A 202 -31.13 -1.77 -6.68
CA ALA A 202 -31.90 -1.73 -5.44
C ALA A 202 -31.02 -2.26 -4.29
N GLY A 203 -30.22 -1.37 -3.70
CA GLY A 203 -29.30 -1.67 -2.61
C GLY A 203 -29.74 -0.98 -1.34
N LEU A 204 -29.27 -1.47 -0.21
CA LEU A 204 -29.45 -0.94 1.13
C LEU A 204 -29.58 0.59 1.15
N SER A 205 -30.59 1.13 1.83
CA SER A 205 -30.72 2.57 2.13
C SER A 205 -29.40 3.06 2.75
N ARG A 206 -29.06 4.35 2.59
CA ARG A 206 -27.85 4.92 3.19
C ARG A 206 -27.78 4.61 4.67
N VAL A 207 -26.66 4.04 5.09
CA VAL A 207 -26.34 3.77 6.51
C VAL A 207 -25.39 4.86 7.00
N PRO A 208 -25.58 5.44 8.19
CA PRO A 208 -24.65 6.42 8.74
C PRO A 208 -23.21 5.86 8.80
N TYR A 209 -22.23 6.63 8.34
CA TYR A 209 -20.84 6.19 8.26
C TYR A 209 -20.29 5.68 9.58
N TRP A 210 -20.66 6.30 10.71
CA TRP A 210 -20.22 5.85 12.03
C TRP A 210 -20.68 4.42 12.33
N ARG A 211 -21.88 4.01 11.89
CA ARG A 211 -22.37 2.63 12.07
C ARG A 211 -21.61 1.64 11.19
N LEU A 212 -21.27 2.03 9.97
CA LEU A 212 -20.44 1.20 9.09
C LEU A 212 -19.05 1.01 9.69
N LEU A 213 -18.42 2.10 10.14
CA LEU A 213 -17.07 2.09 10.72
C LEU A 213 -16.98 1.37 12.06
N THR A 214 -18.03 1.41 12.87
CA THR A 214 -18.09 0.71 14.16
C THR A 214 -18.68 -0.71 14.06
N SER A 215 -18.98 -1.20 12.85
CA SER A 215 -19.36 -2.60 12.65
C SER A 215 -18.18 -3.52 12.96
N ARG A 216 -18.48 -4.71 13.47
CA ARG A 216 -17.44 -5.68 13.86
C ARG A 216 -16.54 -6.05 12.70
N SER A 217 -17.11 -6.25 11.51
CA SER A 217 -16.33 -6.57 10.30
C SER A 217 -15.45 -5.40 9.87
N ALA A 218 -15.95 -4.15 9.90
CA ALA A 218 -15.12 -2.99 9.55
C ALA A 218 -13.96 -2.84 10.54
N ILE A 219 -14.20 -2.90 11.84
CA ILE A 219 -13.15 -2.84 12.87
C ILE A 219 -12.11 -3.95 12.65
N GLY A 220 -12.55 -5.19 12.41
CA GLY A 220 -11.64 -6.31 12.15
C GLY A 220 -10.76 -6.07 10.91
N VAL A 221 -11.35 -5.58 9.81
CA VAL A 221 -10.62 -5.24 8.57
C VAL A 221 -9.67 -4.07 8.80
N LEU A 222 -10.08 -3.03 9.52
CA LEU A 222 -9.24 -1.87 9.83
C LEU A 222 -8.01 -2.27 10.65
N ILE A 223 -8.20 -3.06 11.71
CA ILE A 223 -7.10 -3.54 12.56
C ILE A 223 -6.14 -4.42 11.76
N ALA A 224 -6.65 -5.39 10.98
CA ALA A 224 -5.80 -6.27 10.18
C ALA A 224 -5.05 -5.51 9.08
N GLY A 225 -5.72 -4.54 8.43
CA GLY A 225 -5.10 -3.71 7.41
C GLY A 225 -4.01 -2.80 7.97
N PHE A 226 -4.24 -2.17 9.13
CA PHE A 226 -3.24 -1.39 9.87
C PHE A 226 -2.03 -2.26 10.24
N SER A 227 -2.29 -3.47 10.76
CA SER A 227 -1.24 -4.42 11.16
C SER A 227 -0.40 -4.88 9.97
N ALA A 228 -1.04 -5.22 8.83
CA ALA A 228 -0.33 -5.58 7.62
C ALA A 228 0.47 -4.38 7.04
N TYR A 229 -0.07 -3.15 7.16
CA TYR A 229 0.63 -1.95 6.70
C TYR A 229 1.85 -1.62 7.57
N TRP A 230 1.81 -1.98 8.86
CA TRP A 230 2.98 -1.90 9.75
C TRP A 230 4.14 -2.75 9.19
N ALA A 231 3.88 -4.02 8.83
CA ALA A 231 4.90 -4.87 8.19
C ALA A 231 5.39 -4.27 6.85
N LEU A 232 4.49 -3.78 6.01
CA LEU A 232 4.84 -3.18 4.71
C LEU A 232 5.80 -2.01 4.88
N THR A 233 5.55 -1.11 5.81
CA THR A 233 6.41 0.05 6.02
C THR A 233 7.75 -0.29 6.64
N LEU A 234 7.80 -1.30 7.51
CA LEU A 234 9.07 -1.85 8.00
C LEU A 234 9.86 -2.51 6.87
N ALA A 235 9.20 -3.21 5.94
CA ALA A 235 9.87 -3.78 4.76
C ALA A 235 10.52 -2.70 3.89
N ILE A 236 9.81 -1.58 3.67
CA ILE A 236 10.28 -0.49 2.82
C ILE A 236 11.42 0.29 3.48
N VAL A 237 11.31 0.58 4.78
CA VAL A 237 12.23 1.52 5.46
C VAL A 237 13.38 0.78 6.17
N TRP A 238 13.09 -0.32 6.85
CA TRP A 238 14.03 -0.93 7.79
C TRP A 238 14.59 -2.30 7.38
N LEU A 239 13.89 -3.05 6.52
CA LEU A 239 14.36 -4.38 6.12
C LEU A 239 15.77 -4.37 5.52
N PRO A 240 16.16 -3.42 4.62
CA PRO A 240 17.53 -3.39 4.12
C PRO A 240 18.57 -3.13 5.21
N ALA A 241 18.28 -2.22 6.14
CA ALA A 241 19.18 -1.92 7.26
C ALA A 241 19.29 -3.09 8.24
N TYR A 242 18.19 -3.80 8.53
CA TYR A 242 18.19 -5.01 9.31
C TYR A 242 19.06 -6.10 8.67
N LEU A 243 18.86 -6.38 7.39
CA LEU A 243 19.61 -7.40 6.68
C LEU A 243 21.11 -7.10 6.68
N THR A 244 21.50 -5.82 6.60
CA THR A 244 22.91 -5.41 6.61
C THR A 244 23.49 -5.39 8.03
N LYS A 245 22.87 -4.62 8.95
CA LYS A 245 23.43 -4.35 10.29
C LYS A 245 23.02 -5.38 11.34
N GLY A 246 21.84 -5.97 11.19
CA GLY A 246 21.29 -6.96 12.13
C GLY A 246 21.66 -8.40 11.77
N ALA A 247 21.46 -8.77 10.51
CA ALA A 247 21.65 -10.12 10.00
C ALA A 247 23.03 -10.38 9.35
N GLY A 248 23.76 -9.31 8.96
CA GLY A 248 25.13 -9.42 8.43
C GLY A 248 25.20 -9.85 6.95
N PHE A 249 24.11 -9.71 6.19
CA PHE A 249 24.16 -9.98 4.75
C PHE A 249 24.97 -8.91 4.00
N SER A 250 25.64 -9.32 2.91
CA SER A 250 26.31 -8.37 2.02
C SER A 250 25.32 -7.44 1.34
N ALA A 251 25.72 -6.20 1.03
CA ALA A 251 24.86 -5.22 0.37
C ALA A 251 24.25 -5.74 -0.95
N SER A 252 25.01 -6.52 -1.72
CA SER A 252 24.53 -7.14 -2.95
C SER A 252 23.43 -8.19 -2.69
N ALA A 253 23.57 -9.01 -1.65
CA ALA A 253 22.55 -9.98 -1.26
C ALA A 253 21.27 -9.27 -0.76
N VAL A 254 21.40 -8.18 -0.01
CA VAL A 254 20.28 -7.39 0.50
C VAL A 254 19.34 -6.92 -0.64
N GLY A 255 19.90 -6.41 -1.76
CA GLY A 255 19.09 -5.99 -2.90
C GLY A 255 18.17 -7.09 -3.44
N TRP A 256 18.66 -8.33 -3.48
CA TRP A 256 17.86 -9.47 -3.92
C TRP A 256 16.88 -9.95 -2.85
N ILE A 257 17.29 -10.02 -1.58
CA ILE A 257 16.43 -10.49 -0.47
C ILE A 257 15.24 -9.55 -0.28
N VAL A 258 15.45 -8.24 -0.36
CA VAL A 258 14.38 -7.23 -0.25
C VAL A 258 13.33 -7.36 -1.38
N ALA A 259 13.72 -7.85 -2.53
CA ALA A 259 12.78 -8.12 -3.63
C ALA A 259 11.85 -9.32 -3.36
N LEU A 260 12.29 -10.32 -2.59
CA LEU A 260 11.57 -11.59 -2.41
C LEU A 260 10.16 -11.43 -1.80
N PRO A 261 9.93 -10.63 -0.76
CA PRO A 261 8.56 -10.39 -0.25
C PRO A 261 7.60 -9.89 -1.33
N SER A 262 8.04 -8.92 -2.16
CA SER A 262 7.22 -8.38 -3.25
C SER A 262 6.93 -9.43 -4.33
N LEU A 263 7.91 -10.22 -4.71
CA LEU A 263 7.73 -11.33 -5.66
C LEU A 263 6.78 -12.39 -5.09
N THR A 264 6.89 -12.69 -3.79
CA THR A 264 5.99 -13.61 -3.10
C THR A 264 4.55 -13.08 -3.12
N GLN A 265 4.34 -11.80 -2.90
CA GLN A 265 3.01 -11.16 -2.93
C GLN A 265 2.33 -11.28 -4.30
N ILE A 266 3.09 -11.17 -5.39
CA ILE A 266 2.57 -11.32 -6.77
C ILE A 266 1.87 -12.67 -6.97
N ILE A 267 2.37 -13.73 -6.32
CA ILE A 267 1.81 -15.07 -6.42
C ILE A 267 0.78 -15.31 -5.30
N LEU A 268 1.11 -14.96 -4.08
CA LEU A 268 0.34 -15.28 -2.89
C LEU A 268 -1.03 -14.58 -2.88
N SER A 269 -1.08 -13.27 -3.15
CA SER A 269 -2.33 -12.50 -3.02
C SER A 269 -3.40 -12.94 -4.03
N PRO A 270 -3.12 -13.13 -5.34
CA PRO A 270 -4.10 -13.68 -6.28
C PRO A 270 -4.48 -15.11 -5.96
N SER A 271 -3.52 -15.96 -5.51
CA SER A 271 -3.78 -17.34 -5.15
C SER A 271 -4.74 -17.45 -3.97
N MET A 272 -4.54 -16.65 -2.94
CA MET A 272 -5.44 -16.60 -1.78
C MET A 272 -6.80 -15.99 -2.14
N GLY A 273 -6.83 -14.99 -3.03
CA GLY A 273 -8.07 -14.45 -3.60
C GLY A 273 -8.87 -15.53 -4.35
N ALA A 274 -8.23 -16.29 -5.22
CA ALA A 274 -8.85 -17.40 -5.94
C ALA A 274 -9.30 -18.51 -4.99
N PHE A 275 -8.51 -18.83 -3.98
CA PHE A 275 -8.88 -19.80 -2.94
C PHE A 275 -10.12 -19.35 -2.17
N SER A 276 -10.17 -18.08 -1.76
CA SER A 276 -11.33 -17.47 -1.12
C SER A 276 -12.59 -17.59 -1.98
N GLN A 277 -12.49 -17.29 -3.28
CA GLN A 277 -13.61 -17.43 -4.21
C GLN A 277 -14.09 -18.89 -4.34
N ARG A 278 -13.18 -19.87 -4.37
CA ARG A 278 -13.53 -21.29 -4.39
C ARG A 278 -14.27 -21.72 -3.11
N LEU A 279 -13.86 -21.19 -1.94
CA LEU A 279 -14.57 -21.48 -0.70
C LEU A 279 -16.01 -20.93 -0.73
N LEU A 280 -16.19 -19.69 -1.21
CA LEU A 280 -17.53 -19.09 -1.38
C LEU A 280 -18.39 -19.90 -2.37
N ALA A 281 -17.81 -20.33 -3.51
CA ALA A 281 -18.52 -21.15 -4.49
C ALA A 281 -18.92 -22.52 -3.93
N ARG A 282 -18.22 -23.04 -2.92
CA ARG A 282 -18.57 -24.26 -2.18
C ARG A 282 -19.55 -24.05 -1.04
N GLY A 283 -20.12 -22.84 -0.89
CA GLY A 283 -21.12 -22.49 0.12
C GLY A 283 -20.57 -22.11 1.50
N HIS A 284 -19.25 -21.92 1.64
CA HIS A 284 -18.71 -21.37 2.90
C HIS A 284 -19.12 -19.91 3.06
N SER A 285 -19.34 -19.49 4.33
CA SER A 285 -19.66 -18.11 4.65
C SER A 285 -18.50 -17.16 4.33
N SER A 286 -18.82 -15.87 4.06
CA SER A 286 -17.82 -14.82 3.86
C SER A 286 -16.89 -14.66 5.09
N ARG A 287 -17.41 -14.89 6.30
CA ARG A 287 -16.61 -14.99 7.51
C ARG A 287 -15.46 -16.00 7.35
N ASN A 288 -15.75 -17.22 6.91
CA ASN A 288 -14.73 -18.27 6.77
C ASN A 288 -13.83 -18.04 5.55
N ALA A 289 -14.43 -17.72 4.42
CA ALA A 289 -13.71 -17.59 3.15
C ALA A 289 -12.85 -16.33 3.05
N ARG A 290 -13.18 -15.26 3.76
CA ARG A 290 -12.47 -13.97 3.72
C ARG A 290 -11.94 -13.57 5.08
N GLY A 291 -12.78 -13.56 6.12
CA GLY A 291 -12.42 -13.11 7.47
C GLY A 291 -11.36 -14.00 8.12
N LEU A 292 -11.65 -15.29 8.26
CA LEU A 292 -10.70 -16.25 8.86
C LEU A 292 -9.43 -16.40 7.99
N LEU A 293 -9.57 -16.52 6.68
CA LEU A 293 -8.42 -16.66 5.76
C LEU A 293 -7.51 -15.43 5.82
N GLY A 294 -8.08 -14.23 5.68
CA GLY A 294 -7.31 -12.98 5.74
C GLY A 294 -6.65 -12.76 7.10
N GLY A 295 -7.40 -12.96 8.19
CA GLY A 295 -6.90 -12.87 9.56
C GLY A 295 -5.79 -13.88 9.84
N ALA A 296 -5.93 -15.13 9.38
CA ALA A 296 -4.91 -16.16 9.53
C ALA A 296 -3.60 -15.82 8.80
N CYS A 297 -3.68 -15.27 7.58
CA CYS A 297 -2.50 -14.81 6.84
C CYS A 297 -1.79 -13.65 7.57
N VAL A 298 -2.54 -12.70 8.15
CA VAL A 298 -1.98 -11.61 8.95
C VAL A 298 -1.36 -12.15 10.25
N ALA A 299 -2.06 -13.04 10.97
CA ALA A 299 -1.53 -13.65 12.18
C ALA A 299 -0.25 -14.46 11.91
N PHE A 300 -0.21 -15.23 10.82
CA PHE A 300 0.97 -15.96 10.39
C PHE A 300 2.15 -15.05 10.07
N ALA A 301 1.91 -13.90 9.41
CA ALA A 301 2.95 -12.89 9.18
C ALA A 301 3.53 -12.36 10.51
N GLY A 302 2.66 -12.09 11.49
CA GLY A 302 3.10 -11.67 12.83
C GLY A 302 3.92 -12.73 13.56
N LEU A 303 3.50 -13.99 13.53
CA LEU A 303 4.27 -15.10 14.13
C LEU A 303 5.63 -15.27 13.45
N ALA A 304 5.68 -15.22 12.11
CA ALA A 304 6.94 -15.28 11.38
C ALA A 304 7.87 -14.11 11.75
N MET A 305 7.30 -12.91 11.98
CA MET A 305 8.07 -11.73 12.38
C MET A 305 8.63 -11.85 13.81
N ILE A 306 7.88 -12.48 14.75
CA ILE A 306 8.39 -12.77 16.11
C ILE A 306 9.57 -13.76 16.06
N VAL A 307 9.49 -14.75 15.18
CA VAL A 307 10.53 -15.79 15.08
C VAL A 307 11.76 -15.31 14.29
N LEU A 308 11.60 -14.31 13.41
CA LEU A 308 12.66 -13.82 12.53
C LEU A 308 13.99 -13.51 13.24
N PRO A 309 14.03 -12.82 14.41
CA PRO A 309 15.28 -12.52 15.08
C PRO A 309 16.03 -13.74 15.65
N LEU A 310 15.33 -14.86 15.81
CA LEU A 310 15.93 -16.11 16.31
C LEU A 310 16.71 -16.86 15.22
N ALA A 311 16.46 -16.55 13.94
CA ALA A 311 17.21 -17.13 12.84
C ALA A 311 18.62 -16.52 12.76
N THR A 312 19.59 -17.37 12.45
CA THR A 312 20.98 -16.95 12.23
C THR A 312 21.30 -17.04 10.76
N SER A 313 21.55 -15.90 10.13
CA SER A 313 21.86 -15.66 8.72
C SER A 313 21.89 -16.93 7.81
N GLY A 314 20.85 -17.12 6.99
CA GLY A 314 20.78 -18.29 6.12
C GLY A 314 19.40 -18.45 5.44
N PRO A 315 19.16 -19.60 4.81
CA PRO A 315 17.90 -19.85 4.08
C PRO A 315 16.64 -19.70 4.96
N LEU A 316 16.71 -20.10 6.23
CA LEU A 316 15.60 -19.98 7.17
C LEU A 316 15.23 -18.50 7.41
N GLU A 317 16.21 -17.63 7.59
CA GLU A 317 15.98 -16.19 7.78
C GLU A 317 15.30 -15.58 6.54
N ILE A 318 15.74 -15.96 5.33
CA ILE A 318 15.14 -15.52 4.08
C ILE A 318 13.67 -15.97 3.98
N LEU A 319 13.38 -17.24 4.32
CA LEU A 319 12.02 -17.77 4.35
C LEU A 319 11.15 -17.01 5.36
N LEU A 320 11.67 -16.69 6.55
CA LEU A 320 10.96 -15.92 7.56
C LEU A 320 10.73 -14.48 7.11
N VAL A 321 11.68 -13.84 6.42
CA VAL A 321 11.50 -12.53 5.78
C VAL A 321 10.35 -12.58 4.78
N MET A 322 10.33 -13.57 3.89
CA MET A 322 9.25 -13.74 2.94
C MET A 322 7.90 -13.95 3.64
N ALA A 323 7.84 -14.80 4.65
CA ALA A 323 6.63 -15.07 5.42
C ALA A 323 6.13 -13.83 6.18
N ALA A 324 7.01 -13.14 6.90
CA ALA A 324 6.68 -11.99 7.73
C ALA A 324 6.20 -10.78 6.91
N PHE A 325 6.84 -10.52 5.77
CA PHE A 325 6.59 -9.30 4.99
C PHE A 325 5.66 -9.52 3.77
N ALA A 326 5.36 -10.77 3.38
CA ALA A 326 4.46 -11.03 2.26
C ALA A 326 3.07 -11.50 2.70
N SER A 327 2.95 -12.36 3.74
CA SER A 327 1.70 -13.05 4.04
C SER A 327 0.57 -12.12 4.44
N GLY A 328 0.87 -11.05 5.18
CA GLY A 328 -0.11 -10.04 5.58
C GLY A 328 -0.77 -9.30 4.41
N SER A 329 -0.14 -9.26 3.23
CA SER A 329 -0.66 -8.55 2.05
C SER A 329 -1.99 -9.12 1.53
N VAL A 330 -2.33 -10.34 1.87
CA VAL A 330 -3.61 -10.98 1.51
C VAL A 330 -4.80 -10.16 1.96
N ILE A 331 -4.69 -9.42 3.08
CA ILE A 331 -5.77 -8.55 3.58
C ILE A 331 -6.08 -7.40 2.62
N TYR A 332 -5.13 -6.92 1.82
CA TYR A 332 -5.36 -5.88 0.82
C TYR A 332 -6.20 -6.36 -0.37
N THR A 333 -6.31 -7.70 -0.55
CA THR A 333 -7.21 -8.31 -1.53
C THR A 333 -8.58 -8.62 -0.90
N LEU A 334 -8.60 -9.20 0.30
CA LEU A 334 -9.83 -9.66 0.94
C LEU A 334 -10.56 -8.55 1.72
N GLY A 335 -9.83 -7.60 2.31
CA GLY A 335 -10.39 -6.50 3.10
C GLY A 335 -11.32 -5.58 2.29
N PRO A 336 -10.91 -5.08 1.11
CA PRO A 336 -11.79 -4.31 0.25
C PRO A 336 -13.06 -5.06 -0.16
N ALA A 337 -12.98 -6.37 -0.38
CA ALA A 337 -14.15 -7.19 -0.69
C ALA A 337 -15.11 -7.29 0.51
N LEU A 338 -14.58 -7.42 1.74
CA LEU A 338 -15.37 -7.41 2.98
C LEU A 338 -16.04 -6.04 3.23
N ILE A 339 -15.28 -4.96 3.10
CA ILE A 339 -15.81 -3.59 3.22
C ILE A 339 -16.90 -3.33 2.16
N GLY A 340 -16.67 -3.80 0.93
CA GLY A 340 -17.64 -3.68 -0.14
C GLY A 340 -18.91 -4.48 0.09
N GLU A 341 -18.84 -5.62 0.80
CA GLU A 341 -19.97 -6.47 1.14
C GLU A 341 -20.90 -5.83 2.18
N ILE A 342 -20.34 -5.19 3.21
CA ILE A 342 -21.11 -4.55 4.28
C ILE A 342 -21.56 -3.11 3.97
N SER A 343 -21.04 -2.53 2.88
CA SER A 343 -21.30 -1.12 2.55
C SER A 343 -22.33 -0.97 1.43
N PRO A 344 -23.31 -0.04 1.60
CA PRO A 344 -24.19 0.36 0.50
C PRO A 344 -23.36 0.82 -0.72
N VAL A 345 -23.85 0.53 -1.93
CA VAL A 345 -23.13 0.82 -3.18
C VAL A 345 -22.68 2.29 -3.26
N ALA A 346 -23.58 3.22 -2.90
CA ALA A 346 -23.28 4.66 -2.90
C ALA A 346 -22.22 5.12 -1.90
N GLN A 347 -21.91 4.30 -0.87
CA GLN A 347 -20.98 4.62 0.21
C GLN A 347 -19.68 3.81 0.14
N ARG A 348 -19.65 2.81 -0.75
CA ARG A 348 -18.53 1.84 -0.85
C ARG A 348 -17.19 2.51 -1.11
N GLY A 349 -17.15 3.46 -2.04
CA GLY A 349 -15.92 4.19 -2.36
C GLY A 349 -15.36 4.97 -1.17
N ALA A 350 -16.23 5.66 -0.42
CA ALA A 350 -15.82 6.40 0.77
C ALA A 350 -15.30 5.46 1.88
N MET A 351 -15.98 4.32 2.10
CA MET A 351 -15.54 3.33 3.07
C MET A 351 -14.17 2.73 2.73
N LEU A 352 -13.92 2.44 1.46
CA LEU A 352 -12.61 1.97 0.99
C LEU A 352 -11.53 3.04 1.17
N GLY A 353 -11.84 4.30 0.87
CA GLY A 353 -10.93 5.43 1.08
C GLY A 353 -10.55 5.63 2.55
N ILE A 354 -11.56 5.61 3.44
CA ILE A 354 -11.34 5.72 4.91
C ILE A 354 -10.50 4.53 5.41
N SER A 355 -10.79 3.33 4.93
CA SER A 355 -10.04 2.13 5.31
C SER A 355 -8.57 2.26 4.92
N ASN A 356 -8.29 2.69 3.68
CA ASN A 356 -6.93 2.89 3.21
C ASN A 356 -6.21 4.00 4.01
N ALA A 357 -6.87 5.11 4.30
CA ALA A 357 -6.31 6.18 5.12
C ALA A 357 -5.96 5.70 6.53
N PHE A 358 -6.81 4.84 7.13
CA PHE A 358 -6.53 4.25 8.43
C PHE A 358 -5.30 3.31 8.39
N TYR A 359 -5.18 2.46 7.36
CA TYR A 359 -4.01 1.58 7.22
C TYR A 359 -2.70 2.36 7.16
N THR A 360 -2.68 3.47 6.44
CA THR A 360 -1.48 4.28 6.23
C THR A 360 -0.99 5.01 7.49
N LEU A 361 -1.81 5.10 8.56
CA LEU A 361 -1.36 5.57 9.87
C LEU A 361 -0.24 4.66 10.46
N ALA A 362 -0.25 3.37 10.13
CA ALA A 362 0.86 2.50 10.50
C ALA A 362 2.19 2.96 9.89
N GLY A 363 2.15 3.52 8.67
CA GLY A 363 3.33 4.09 8.02
C GLY A 363 3.91 5.30 8.73
N LEU A 364 3.05 6.09 9.38
CA LEU A 364 3.49 7.21 10.21
C LEU A 364 4.18 6.74 11.50
N LEU A 365 3.78 5.62 12.06
CA LEU A 365 4.23 5.15 13.38
C LEU A 365 5.37 4.13 13.30
N ALA A 366 5.25 3.12 12.44
CA ALA A 366 6.13 1.96 12.44
C ALA A 366 7.61 2.29 12.20
N PRO A 367 8.00 3.14 11.24
CA PRO A 367 9.41 3.44 11.03
C PRO A 367 10.03 4.21 12.22
N PHE A 368 9.30 5.13 12.82
CA PHE A 368 9.76 5.89 13.97
C PHE A 368 9.93 4.99 15.20
N VAL A 369 8.94 4.14 15.50
CA VAL A 369 8.99 3.20 16.62
C VAL A 369 10.17 2.23 16.47
N MET A 370 10.37 1.68 15.28
CA MET A 370 11.52 0.80 15.02
C MET A 370 12.83 1.54 15.25
N GLY A 371 12.98 2.77 14.77
CA GLY A 371 14.19 3.57 14.98
C GLY A 371 14.51 3.79 16.45
N MET A 372 13.50 4.13 17.27
CA MET A 372 13.69 4.27 18.73
C MET A 372 14.15 2.97 19.38
N LEU A 373 13.55 1.83 19.01
CA LEU A 373 13.90 0.54 19.57
C LEU A 373 15.32 0.09 19.17
N VAL A 374 15.77 0.44 17.98
CA VAL A 374 17.13 0.15 17.53
C VAL A 374 18.15 1.02 18.29
N ASP A 375 17.84 2.28 18.59
CA ASP A 375 18.73 3.17 19.33
C ASP A 375 18.89 2.76 20.81
N VAL A 376 17.84 2.23 21.46
CA VAL A 376 17.93 1.78 22.86
C VAL A 376 18.45 0.34 23.01
N GLY A 377 18.59 -0.39 21.91
CA GLY A 377 19.14 -1.76 21.91
C GLY A 377 20.62 -1.78 22.26
N ALA A 378 21.07 -2.81 22.98
CA ALA A 378 22.49 -2.99 23.33
C ALA A 378 23.42 -3.07 22.11
N ASN A 379 22.89 -3.48 20.98
CA ASN A 379 23.51 -3.47 19.65
C ASN A 379 22.41 -3.45 18.58
N PRO A 380 22.72 -3.16 17.31
CA PRO A 380 21.71 -3.08 16.24
C PRO A 380 20.85 -4.33 16.12
N ARG A 381 21.44 -5.53 16.25
CA ARG A 381 20.71 -6.80 16.18
C ARG A 381 19.67 -6.93 17.30
N ALA A 382 20.04 -6.60 18.54
CA ALA A 382 19.12 -6.65 19.68
C ALA A 382 17.97 -5.63 19.52
N GLY A 383 18.27 -4.41 19.06
CA GLY A 383 17.26 -3.39 18.81
C GLY A 383 16.27 -3.79 17.72
N PHE A 384 16.74 -4.34 16.61
CA PHE A 384 15.88 -4.90 15.57
C PHE A 384 15.05 -6.09 16.08
N ALA A 385 15.64 -6.97 16.90
CA ALA A 385 14.93 -8.10 17.49
C ALA A 385 13.73 -7.63 18.32
N THR A 386 13.94 -6.71 19.28
CA THR A 386 12.87 -6.12 20.07
C THR A 386 11.80 -5.43 19.18
N GLY A 387 12.26 -4.72 18.13
CA GLY A 387 11.36 -4.06 17.18
C GLY A 387 10.48 -5.03 16.39
N PHE A 388 11.04 -6.14 15.92
CA PHE A 388 10.29 -7.18 15.22
C PHE A 388 9.41 -8.02 16.14
N GLU A 389 9.83 -8.29 17.37
CA GLU A 389 8.99 -8.94 18.38
C GLU A 389 7.73 -8.10 18.67
N LEU A 390 7.90 -6.80 18.94
CA LEU A 390 6.80 -5.89 19.17
C LEU A 390 5.88 -5.79 17.94
N ALA A 391 6.45 -5.59 16.76
CA ALA A 391 5.70 -5.52 15.51
C ALA A 391 4.97 -6.85 15.25
N GLY A 392 5.64 -7.97 15.45
CA GLY A 392 5.06 -9.30 15.27
C GLY A 392 3.90 -9.59 16.22
N LEU A 393 4.00 -9.18 17.49
CA LEU A 393 2.90 -9.27 18.47
C LEU A 393 1.69 -8.42 18.03
N LEU A 394 1.94 -7.17 17.60
CA LEU A 394 0.89 -6.28 17.08
C LEU A 394 0.21 -6.91 15.86
N ILE A 395 0.98 -7.45 14.91
CA ILE A 395 0.47 -8.02 13.66
C ILE A 395 -0.29 -9.33 13.95
N ALA A 396 0.25 -10.20 14.81
CA ALA A 396 -0.42 -11.43 15.20
C ALA A 396 -1.75 -11.15 15.93
N ALA A 397 -1.74 -10.21 16.86
CA ALA A 397 -2.95 -9.78 17.57
C ALA A 397 -3.99 -9.18 16.61
N GLY A 398 -3.56 -8.36 15.63
CA GLY A 398 -4.42 -7.81 14.60
C GLY A 398 -5.05 -8.88 13.70
N GLY A 399 -4.29 -9.90 13.32
CA GLY A 399 -4.80 -11.05 12.59
C GLY A 399 -5.82 -11.85 13.38
N LEU A 400 -5.54 -12.13 14.66
CA LEU A 400 -6.47 -12.80 15.58
C LEU A 400 -7.75 -11.98 15.79
N ALA A 401 -7.63 -10.67 15.99
CA ALA A 401 -8.77 -9.78 16.11
C ALA A 401 -9.65 -9.83 14.85
N ALA A 402 -9.06 -9.84 13.66
CA ALA A 402 -9.80 -9.99 12.41
C ALA A 402 -10.57 -11.33 12.35
N MET A 403 -9.94 -12.44 12.73
CA MET A 403 -10.59 -13.75 12.76
C MET A 403 -11.80 -13.79 13.69
N LEU A 404 -11.75 -13.04 14.82
CA LEU A 404 -12.81 -13.00 15.82
C LEU A 404 -13.93 -12.01 15.46
N LEU A 405 -13.58 -10.88 14.88
CA LEU A 405 -14.51 -9.77 14.66
C LEU A 405 -15.23 -9.82 13.32
N ILE A 406 -14.60 -10.34 12.25
CA ILE A 406 -15.17 -10.28 10.91
C ILE A 406 -16.32 -11.28 10.77
N ASP A 407 -17.54 -10.73 10.70
CA ASP A 407 -18.76 -11.46 10.40
C ASP A 407 -19.72 -10.58 9.59
N PRO A 408 -19.55 -10.51 8.26
CA PRO A 408 -20.36 -9.63 7.40
C PRO A 408 -21.86 -9.93 7.47
N LYS A 409 -22.24 -11.20 7.63
CA LYS A 409 -23.65 -11.60 7.72
C LYS A 409 -24.32 -10.97 8.94
N ALA A 410 -23.68 -11.10 10.10
CA ALA A 410 -24.21 -10.54 11.35
C ALA A 410 -24.31 -9.00 11.29
N ASP A 411 -23.35 -8.32 10.65
CA ASP A 411 -23.41 -6.86 10.50
C ASP A 411 -24.54 -6.43 9.56
N LEU A 412 -24.75 -7.13 8.43
CA LEU A 412 -25.88 -6.86 7.50
C LEU A 412 -27.23 -7.09 8.16
N GLU A 413 -27.40 -8.15 8.95
CA GLU A 413 -28.63 -8.40 9.73
C GLU A 413 -28.92 -7.25 10.72
N ARG A 414 -27.88 -6.74 11.41
CA ARG A 414 -28.02 -5.57 12.32
C ARG A 414 -28.40 -4.31 11.56
N PHE A 415 -27.83 -4.04 10.38
CA PHE A 415 -28.18 -2.87 9.60
C PHE A 415 -29.62 -2.94 9.10
N ASN A 416 -30.09 -4.11 8.66
CA ASN A 416 -31.46 -4.32 8.20
C ASN A 416 -32.47 -4.21 9.36
N ALA A 417 -32.15 -4.75 10.53
CA ALA A 417 -33.03 -4.65 11.70
C ALA A 417 -33.25 -3.19 12.15
N VAL A 418 -32.21 -2.35 12.04
CA VAL A 418 -32.32 -0.91 12.35
C VAL A 418 -33.07 -0.15 11.26
N ALA A 419 -32.94 -0.54 9.98
CA ALA A 419 -33.67 0.08 8.87
C ALA A 419 -35.18 -0.20 8.94
N SER A 420 -35.58 -1.33 9.51
CA SER A 420 -36.98 -1.77 9.66
C SER A 420 -37.61 -1.34 11.00
N SER A 421 -36.90 -0.59 11.86
CA SER A 421 -37.43 -0.15 13.16
C SER A 421 -38.54 0.91 12.98
N PRO A 422 -39.67 0.84 13.77
CA PRO A 422 -40.81 1.74 13.63
C PRO A 422 -40.49 3.24 13.81
N GLU A 423 -39.45 3.58 14.55
CA GLU A 423 -39.03 4.97 14.79
C GLU A 423 -38.65 5.72 13.52
N ARG A 424 -38.03 5.04 12.54
CA ARG A 424 -37.68 5.68 11.25
C ARG A 424 -38.85 5.77 10.28
N ALA A 425 -39.84 4.87 10.40
CA ALA A 425 -41.08 4.98 9.61
C ALA A 425 -41.85 6.26 9.98
N LEU A 426 -41.74 6.72 11.21
CA LEU A 426 -42.35 7.98 11.68
C LEU A 426 -41.55 9.22 11.25
N GLU A 427 -40.22 9.20 11.20
CA GLU A 427 -39.42 10.33 10.73
C GLU A 427 -39.55 10.58 9.22
N THR A 428 -39.73 9.53 8.41
CA THR A 428 -39.96 9.65 6.95
C THR A 428 -41.39 9.98 6.60
N ALA A 429 -42.35 9.82 7.50
CA ALA A 429 -43.75 10.21 7.30
C ALA A 429 -44.02 11.69 7.69
N VAL A 430 -43.10 12.35 8.36
CA VAL A 430 -43.21 13.73 8.87
C VAL A 430 -42.31 14.72 8.09
N SER A 431 -41.41 14.21 7.22
CA SER A 431 -40.58 15.01 6.30
C SER A 431 -41.14 14.98 4.85
#